data_e0f35bc903b1ed9d79776492c0db7731
#
_entry.id   e0f35bc903b1ed9d79776492c0db7731
#
_cell.length_a   1.000
_cell.length_b   1.000
_cell.length_c   1.000
_cell.angle_alpha   90.00
_cell.angle_beta   90.00
_cell.angle_gamma   90.00
#
_symmetry.space_group_name_H-M   'P 1'
#
loop_
_entity.id
_entity.type
_entity.pdbx_description
1 polymer ?
#
loop_
_entity_poly.entity_id
_entity_poly.type
_entity_poly.pdbx_seq_one_letter_code
_entity_poly.pdbx_strand_id
1 'polypeptide(L)'
;MTEPSAQAADEAVLTSVSNGVGRIELNRPKLINALSQDMVGAIDDALNAWRDDDSVSIVLVTGRGERGLCAGGDIKAVYNDIVAGSDENAKFWNREYKMNFAISEFPKPYVVIMNGITMGGGVGISGHGSHRIVTDSTKVGMPETGIGLFPDVGGTHLLANAPGELGTHLALTGQPVGPGAAIALGLADHFLPDAQVPALIADLTAGGDLDTVLGEYATEAPADELAEAAGWINECYVGDSAEDIVAALAAHADPDAQATAELIGTKAPTSVKVTLAAVRNAETMTLAEVLEQDYRVAVTLTGLPDLKEGIRAQVIDKDRSPKWSPASLAEVSDETVQSILTTDHEEKVFS
;
A
#
# COMPACT_ATOMS: atom_id res chain seq x y z
N MET A 1 -4.41 34.31 11.81
CA MET A 1 -4.41 32.87 11.99
C MET A 1 -5.56 32.54 12.93
N THR A 2 -6.68 32.07 12.41
CA THR A 2 -7.82 31.58 13.20
C THR A 2 -7.44 30.19 13.70
N GLU A 3 -7.44 29.99 15.02
CA GLU A 3 -7.31 28.64 15.61
C GLU A 3 -8.44 27.74 15.07
N PRO A 4 -8.13 26.50 14.67
CA PRO A 4 -9.17 25.54 14.25
C PRO A 4 -10.17 25.36 15.40
N SER A 5 -11.46 25.31 15.05
CA SER A 5 -12.51 25.05 16.02
C SER A 5 -12.25 23.71 16.72
N ALA A 6 -12.62 23.57 18.00
CA ALA A 6 -12.42 22.35 18.79
C ALA A 6 -13.01 21.09 18.12
N GLN A 7 -13.98 21.25 17.25
CA GLN A 7 -14.62 20.18 16.48
C GLN A 7 -13.72 19.63 15.36
N ALA A 8 -12.88 20.48 14.72
CA ALA A 8 -11.92 20.07 13.70
C ALA A 8 -10.72 19.28 14.28
N ALA A 9 -10.47 19.36 15.58
CA ALA A 9 -9.37 18.63 16.23
C ALA A 9 -9.66 17.11 16.41
N ASP A 10 -10.91 16.70 16.36
CA ASP A 10 -11.34 15.29 16.55
C ASP A 10 -11.59 14.55 15.22
N GLU A 11 -11.59 15.22 14.07
CA GLU A 11 -11.79 14.60 12.77
C GLU A 11 -10.54 13.79 12.36
N ALA A 12 -10.77 12.56 11.88
CA ALA A 12 -9.69 11.65 11.49
C ALA A 12 -9.00 12.04 10.16
N VAL A 13 -9.65 12.85 9.34
CA VAL A 13 -9.11 13.50 8.14
C VAL A 13 -9.49 14.96 8.18
N LEU A 14 -8.51 15.83 7.99
CA LEU A 14 -8.73 17.26 7.88
C LEU A 14 -8.62 17.69 6.42
N THR A 15 -9.63 18.38 5.92
CA THR A 15 -9.63 18.90 4.55
C THR A 15 -9.73 20.43 4.57
N SER A 16 -9.05 21.07 3.65
CA SER A 16 -9.11 22.54 3.47
C SER A 16 -8.74 22.94 2.05
N VAL A 17 -9.20 24.10 1.61
CA VAL A 17 -8.79 24.70 0.34
C VAL A 17 -8.23 26.10 0.61
N SER A 18 -7.02 26.35 0.14
CA SER A 18 -6.40 27.67 0.20
C SER A 18 -5.41 27.87 -0.96
N ASN A 19 -5.45 29.04 -1.58
CA ASN A 19 -4.52 29.46 -2.65
C ASN A 19 -4.38 28.41 -3.77
N GLY A 20 -5.47 27.77 -4.17
CA GLY A 20 -5.46 26.73 -5.21
C GLY A 20 -5.07 25.33 -4.73
N VAL A 21 -4.76 25.14 -3.46
CA VAL A 21 -4.38 23.85 -2.88
C VAL A 21 -5.53 23.23 -2.09
N GLY A 22 -6.02 22.09 -2.54
CA GLY A 22 -6.86 21.18 -1.77
C GLY A 22 -5.97 20.32 -0.88
N ARG A 23 -6.02 20.51 0.44
CA ARG A 23 -5.20 19.76 1.39
C ARG A 23 -6.00 18.67 2.06
N ILE A 24 -5.46 17.44 2.05
CA ILE A 24 -5.92 16.29 2.82
C ILE A 24 -4.85 15.97 3.86
N GLU A 25 -5.19 16.06 5.14
CA GLU A 25 -4.27 15.74 6.22
C GLU A 25 -4.84 14.61 7.06
N LEU A 26 -4.19 13.43 7.04
CA LEU A 26 -4.57 12.29 7.89
C LEU A 26 -4.27 12.62 9.35
N ASN A 27 -5.24 12.42 10.24
CA ASN A 27 -5.17 12.89 11.63
C ASN A 27 -5.48 11.81 12.68
N ARG A 28 -4.85 10.64 12.53
CA ARG A 28 -4.84 9.57 13.56
C ARG A 28 -3.39 9.20 13.95
N PRO A 29 -2.54 10.17 14.39
CA PRO A 29 -1.10 9.94 14.57
C PRO A 29 -0.77 8.83 15.58
N LYS A 30 -1.63 8.57 16.56
CA LYS A 30 -1.45 7.47 17.53
C LYS A 30 -1.48 6.09 16.88
N LEU A 31 -2.15 5.94 15.75
CA LEU A 31 -2.27 4.71 14.97
C LEU A 31 -1.49 4.80 13.64
N ILE A 32 -0.56 5.73 13.52
CA ILE A 32 0.16 6.03 12.26
C ILE A 32 -0.85 6.20 11.12
N ASN A 33 -1.91 6.93 11.37
CA ASN A 33 -2.95 7.27 10.43
C ASN A 33 -3.60 6.06 9.70
N ALA A 34 -3.68 4.91 10.37
CA ALA A 34 -4.35 3.72 9.84
C ALA A 34 -5.77 4.07 9.37
N LEU A 35 -6.10 3.68 8.14
CA LEU A 35 -7.32 4.06 7.44
C LEU A 35 -8.55 3.35 8.03
N SER A 36 -9.54 4.14 8.44
CA SER A 36 -10.87 3.66 8.75
C SER A 36 -11.83 3.93 7.57
N GLN A 37 -12.99 3.29 7.60
CA GLN A 37 -14.04 3.52 6.60
C GLN A 37 -14.43 5.01 6.49
N ASP A 38 -14.51 5.71 7.63
CA ASP A 38 -14.82 7.16 7.64
C ASP A 38 -13.69 7.97 6.99
N MET A 39 -12.42 7.58 7.18
CA MET A 39 -11.29 8.26 6.54
C MET A 39 -11.29 8.08 5.03
N VAL A 40 -11.50 6.84 4.56
CA VAL A 40 -11.65 6.55 3.13
C VAL A 40 -12.79 7.38 2.55
N GLY A 41 -13.92 7.45 3.28
CA GLY A 41 -15.05 8.28 2.90
C GLY A 41 -14.72 9.76 2.77
N ALA A 42 -14.04 10.33 3.76
CA ALA A 42 -13.68 11.74 3.76
C ALA A 42 -12.69 12.10 2.64
N ILE A 43 -11.75 11.21 2.32
CA ILE A 43 -10.80 11.39 1.21
C ILE A 43 -11.56 11.36 -0.13
N ASP A 44 -12.39 10.34 -0.33
CA ASP A 44 -13.20 10.18 -1.54
C ASP A 44 -14.13 11.37 -1.77
N ASP A 45 -14.84 11.82 -0.72
CA ASP A 45 -15.73 12.99 -0.77
C ASP A 45 -14.94 14.27 -1.15
N ALA A 46 -13.73 14.46 -0.60
CA ALA A 46 -12.87 15.61 -0.95
C ALA A 46 -12.42 15.56 -2.42
N LEU A 47 -11.97 14.40 -2.90
CA LEU A 47 -11.57 14.22 -4.30
C LEU A 47 -12.73 14.48 -5.25
N ASN A 48 -13.92 13.98 -4.96
CA ASN A 48 -15.11 14.21 -5.75
C ASN A 48 -15.50 15.69 -5.78
N ALA A 49 -15.42 16.40 -4.64
CA ALA A 49 -15.71 17.84 -4.56
C ALA A 49 -14.70 18.68 -5.33
N TRP A 50 -13.42 18.28 -5.41
CA TRP A 50 -12.35 19.08 -6.00
C TRP A 50 -12.03 18.75 -7.45
N ARG A 51 -12.55 17.64 -7.97
CA ARG A 51 -12.31 17.18 -9.34
C ARG A 51 -12.56 18.28 -10.37
N ASP A 52 -13.72 18.91 -10.29
CA ASP A 52 -14.19 19.92 -11.24
C ASP A 52 -14.23 21.35 -10.64
N ASP A 53 -13.68 21.55 -9.43
CA ASP A 53 -13.64 22.85 -8.76
C ASP A 53 -12.42 23.67 -9.23
N ASP A 54 -12.65 24.73 -10.01
CA ASP A 54 -11.61 25.63 -10.52
C ASP A 54 -10.81 26.35 -9.43
N SER A 55 -11.32 26.37 -8.19
CA SER A 55 -10.58 26.95 -7.05
C SER A 55 -9.49 26.03 -6.51
N VAL A 56 -9.44 24.76 -6.94
CA VAL A 56 -8.40 23.77 -6.60
C VAL A 56 -7.61 23.44 -7.85
N SER A 57 -6.32 23.69 -7.84
CA SER A 57 -5.37 23.39 -8.92
C SER A 57 -4.49 22.17 -8.64
N ILE A 58 -4.22 21.87 -7.37
CA ILE A 58 -3.46 20.71 -6.91
C ILE A 58 -4.11 20.11 -5.66
N VAL A 59 -3.90 18.82 -5.43
CA VAL A 59 -4.21 18.15 -4.15
C VAL A 59 -2.91 17.82 -3.43
N LEU A 60 -2.81 18.17 -2.15
CA LEU A 60 -1.66 17.87 -1.29
C LEU A 60 -2.10 16.95 -0.14
N VAL A 61 -1.50 15.75 -0.07
CA VAL A 61 -1.79 14.75 0.97
C VAL A 61 -0.62 14.61 1.93
N THR A 62 -0.92 14.69 3.23
CA THR A 62 0.07 14.57 4.30
C THR A 62 -0.49 13.77 5.47
N GLY A 63 0.39 13.22 6.31
CA GLY A 63 0.01 12.57 7.57
C GLY A 63 0.48 13.38 8.77
N ARG A 64 -0.36 13.50 9.81
CA ARG A 64 0.06 14.05 11.11
C ARG A 64 0.91 13.06 11.90
N GLY A 65 1.86 13.61 12.65
CA GLY A 65 2.76 12.87 13.52
C GLY A 65 4.09 12.57 12.83
N GLU A 66 5.03 12.03 13.63
CA GLU A 66 6.42 11.84 13.21
C GLU A 66 6.72 10.42 12.70
N ARG A 67 5.74 9.49 12.79
CA ARG A 67 5.98 8.08 12.49
C ARG A 67 5.74 7.69 11.04
N GLY A 68 5.01 8.48 10.29
CA GLY A 68 4.78 8.22 8.88
C GLY A 68 3.45 8.70 8.34
N LEU A 69 3.30 8.58 7.03
CA LEU A 69 2.08 8.95 6.32
C LEU A 69 0.90 8.08 6.76
N CYS A 70 1.01 6.76 6.59
CA CYS A 70 -0.07 5.82 6.88
C CYS A 70 0.44 4.37 7.00
N ALA A 71 0.02 3.66 8.04
CA ALA A 71 0.43 2.27 8.29
C ALA A 71 -0.46 1.22 7.60
N GLY A 72 -1.41 1.63 6.76
CA GLY A 72 -2.36 0.74 6.10
C GLY A 72 -3.79 0.88 6.61
N GLY A 73 -4.64 -0.09 6.33
CA GLY A 73 -5.99 -0.18 6.87
C GLY A 73 -6.02 -0.43 8.38
N ASP A 74 -7.13 -0.09 9.04
CA ASP A 74 -7.36 -0.40 10.45
C ASP A 74 -7.66 -1.90 10.62
N ILE A 75 -6.60 -2.74 10.58
CA ILE A 75 -6.73 -4.20 10.61
C ILE A 75 -7.34 -4.73 11.91
N LYS A 76 -7.41 -3.92 12.97
CA LYS A 76 -8.17 -4.27 14.16
C LYS A 76 -9.67 -4.19 13.92
N ALA A 77 -10.12 -3.22 13.12
CA ALA A 77 -11.51 -3.16 12.67
C ALA A 77 -11.84 -4.36 11.78
N VAL A 78 -10.94 -4.72 10.84
CA VAL A 78 -11.07 -5.93 10.01
C VAL A 78 -11.24 -7.19 10.86
N TYR A 79 -10.40 -7.37 11.87
CA TYR A 79 -10.52 -8.51 12.79
C TYR A 79 -11.88 -8.55 13.50
N ASN A 80 -12.32 -7.42 14.03
CA ASN A 80 -13.59 -7.34 14.75
C ASN A 80 -14.77 -7.67 13.85
N ASP A 81 -14.74 -7.24 12.59
CA ASP A 81 -15.74 -7.54 11.59
C ASP A 81 -15.80 -9.04 11.27
N ILE A 82 -14.65 -9.68 11.05
CA ILE A 82 -14.55 -11.15 10.87
C ILE A 82 -15.16 -11.88 12.07
N VAL A 83 -14.86 -11.43 13.29
CA VAL A 83 -15.40 -12.05 14.51
C VAL A 83 -16.90 -11.85 14.63
N ALA A 84 -17.41 -10.71 14.22
CA ALA A 84 -18.83 -10.39 14.20
C ALA A 84 -19.61 -11.11 13.08
N GLY A 85 -18.91 -11.56 12.03
CA GLY A 85 -19.54 -12.17 10.86
C GLY A 85 -20.39 -11.18 10.05
N SER A 86 -19.96 -9.91 10.01
CA SER A 86 -20.61 -8.86 9.21
C SER A 86 -19.96 -8.69 7.84
N ASP A 87 -20.45 -7.78 7.02
CA ASP A 87 -19.97 -7.48 5.66
C ASP A 87 -19.23 -6.13 5.56
N GLU A 88 -18.88 -5.53 6.71
CA GLU A 88 -18.29 -4.20 6.75
C GLU A 88 -16.90 -4.17 6.06
N ASN A 89 -16.14 -5.27 6.12
CA ASN A 89 -14.86 -5.38 5.41
C ASN A 89 -15.06 -5.29 3.89
N ALA A 90 -16.06 -5.97 3.34
CA ALA A 90 -16.35 -5.92 1.91
C ALA A 90 -16.72 -4.49 1.47
N LYS A 91 -17.55 -3.80 2.26
CA LYS A 91 -17.91 -2.39 2.00
C LYS A 91 -16.70 -1.46 2.09
N PHE A 92 -15.84 -1.69 3.09
CA PHE A 92 -14.60 -0.93 3.26
C PHE A 92 -13.72 -1.04 2.02
N TRP A 93 -13.38 -2.26 1.59
CA TRP A 93 -12.53 -2.49 0.42
C TRP A 93 -13.17 -1.99 -0.88
N ASN A 94 -14.47 -2.18 -1.06
CA ASN A 94 -15.17 -1.66 -2.23
C ASN A 94 -15.02 -0.14 -2.36
N ARG A 95 -15.16 0.59 -1.25
CA ARG A 95 -15.01 2.05 -1.23
C ARG A 95 -13.55 2.47 -1.37
N GLU A 96 -12.63 1.78 -0.68
CA GLU A 96 -11.20 2.05 -0.73
C GLU A 96 -10.65 1.89 -2.15
N TYR A 97 -11.03 0.81 -2.85
CA TYR A 97 -10.50 0.56 -4.19
C TYR A 97 -11.09 1.52 -5.23
N LYS A 98 -12.33 1.96 -5.07
CA LYS A 98 -12.88 3.07 -5.86
C LYS A 98 -12.12 4.36 -5.66
N MET A 99 -11.78 4.69 -4.41
CA MET A 99 -10.96 5.85 -4.08
C MET A 99 -9.55 5.73 -4.68
N ASN A 100 -8.89 4.55 -4.60
CA ASN A 100 -7.59 4.32 -5.21
C ASN A 100 -7.63 4.55 -6.73
N PHE A 101 -8.66 4.06 -7.41
CA PHE A 101 -8.87 4.33 -8.82
C PHE A 101 -9.13 5.82 -9.09
N ALA A 102 -9.94 6.48 -8.27
CA ALA A 102 -10.21 7.92 -8.41
C ALA A 102 -8.95 8.77 -8.25
N ILE A 103 -7.98 8.35 -7.44
CA ILE A 103 -6.65 8.99 -7.31
C ILE A 103 -5.88 8.86 -8.62
N SER A 104 -5.82 7.68 -9.22
CA SER A 104 -5.10 7.46 -10.50
C SER A 104 -5.68 8.26 -11.65
N GLU A 105 -7.01 8.47 -11.67
CA GLU A 105 -7.74 9.21 -12.69
C GLU A 105 -8.01 10.67 -12.29
N PHE A 106 -7.31 11.17 -11.27
CA PHE A 106 -7.56 12.55 -10.81
C PHE A 106 -6.99 13.55 -11.83
N PRO A 107 -7.79 14.51 -12.35
CA PRO A 107 -7.40 15.35 -13.47
C PRO A 107 -6.41 16.47 -13.11
N LYS A 108 -6.08 16.61 -11.83
CA LYS A 108 -5.16 17.62 -11.31
C LYS A 108 -3.99 16.96 -10.60
N PRO A 109 -2.83 17.61 -10.48
CA PRO A 109 -1.72 17.05 -9.71
C PRO A 109 -2.16 16.60 -8.31
N TYR A 110 -1.87 15.35 -8.00
CA TYR A 110 -2.07 14.72 -6.69
C TYR A 110 -0.68 14.49 -6.08
N VAL A 111 -0.33 15.35 -5.15
CA VAL A 111 0.98 15.38 -4.49
C VAL A 111 0.88 14.73 -3.13
N VAL A 112 1.72 13.74 -2.85
CA VAL A 112 1.70 13.05 -1.57
C VAL A 112 3.08 12.98 -0.93
N ILE A 113 3.15 13.31 0.36
CA ILE A 113 4.38 13.23 1.16
C ILE A 113 4.39 11.88 1.87
N MET A 114 5.24 10.98 1.39
CA MET A 114 5.39 9.59 1.88
C MET A 114 6.48 9.50 2.95
N ASN A 115 6.51 10.43 3.90
CA ASN A 115 7.49 10.40 4.98
C ASN A 115 7.21 9.27 5.98
N GLY A 116 8.26 8.68 6.55
CA GLY A 116 8.16 7.57 7.50
C GLY A 116 7.42 6.34 6.94
N ILE A 117 6.58 5.70 7.76
CA ILE A 117 5.85 4.48 7.39
C ILE A 117 4.75 4.80 6.38
N THR A 118 4.79 4.12 5.23
CA THR A 118 3.79 4.16 4.16
C THR A 118 3.56 2.71 3.70
N MET A 119 2.53 2.04 4.24
CA MET A 119 2.31 0.61 4.04
C MET A 119 0.85 0.29 3.72
N GLY A 120 0.60 -0.78 2.98
CA GLY A 120 -0.73 -1.28 2.66
C GLY A 120 -1.65 -0.18 2.10
N GLY A 121 -2.79 0.09 2.72
CA GLY A 121 -3.66 1.22 2.34
C GLY A 121 -2.95 2.57 2.27
N GLY A 122 -1.80 2.76 2.97
CA GLY A 122 -0.94 3.93 2.81
C GLY A 122 -0.29 3.99 1.43
N VAL A 123 0.07 2.84 0.85
CA VAL A 123 0.47 2.74 -0.56
C VAL A 123 -0.73 3.02 -1.46
N GLY A 124 -1.92 2.52 -1.13
CA GLY A 124 -3.14 2.79 -1.89
C GLY A 124 -3.46 4.27 -2.06
N ILE A 125 -3.32 5.08 -1.00
CA ILE A 125 -3.57 6.53 -1.07
C ILE A 125 -2.41 7.33 -1.65
N SER A 126 -1.23 6.73 -1.84
CA SER A 126 -0.04 7.42 -2.32
C SER A 126 0.46 6.92 -3.68
N GLY A 127 0.54 5.61 -3.86
CA GLY A 127 1.20 4.97 -5.00
C GLY A 127 0.58 5.28 -6.36
N HIS A 128 -0.68 5.67 -6.40
CA HIS A 128 -1.41 6.04 -7.62
C HIS A 128 -1.42 7.56 -7.88
N GLY A 129 -0.82 8.34 -6.99
CA GLY A 129 -0.69 9.80 -7.16
C GLY A 129 0.30 10.17 -8.26
N SER A 130 0.14 11.39 -8.81
CA SER A 130 0.99 11.87 -9.90
C SER A 130 2.35 12.40 -9.43
N HIS A 131 2.51 12.76 -8.14
CA HIS A 131 3.75 13.27 -7.56
C HIS A 131 3.95 12.66 -6.18
N ARG A 132 4.72 11.59 -6.14
CA ARG A 132 4.98 10.79 -4.93
C ARG A 132 6.34 11.15 -4.37
N ILE A 133 6.35 11.78 -3.19
CA ILE A 133 7.54 12.36 -2.60
C ILE A 133 7.96 11.52 -1.40
N VAL A 134 9.16 10.94 -1.46
CA VAL A 134 9.79 10.20 -0.37
C VAL A 134 10.86 11.04 0.33
N THR A 135 11.18 10.67 1.57
CA THR A 135 12.12 11.38 2.43
C THR A 135 13.12 10.43 3.08
N ASP A 136 14.09 10.94 3.84
CA ASP A 136 15.09 10.11 4.55
C ASP A 136 14.44 9.04 5.45
N SER A 137 13.29 9.35 6.05
CA SER A 137 12.60 8.44 6.96
C SER A 137 11.68 7.43 6.27
N THR A 138 11.47 7.55 4.97
CA THR A 138 10.50 6.74 4.22
C THR A 138 10.77 5.24 4.34
N LYS A 139 9.68 4.51 4.58
CA LYS A 139 9.59 3.04 4.49
C LYS A 139 8.30 2.67 3.78
N VAL A 140 8.42 2.31 2.51
CA VAL A 140 7.30 1.87 1.67
C VAL A 140 7.25 0.35 1.61
N GLY A 141 6.09 -0.26 1.78
CA GLY A 141 5.96 -1.71 1.67
C GLY A 141 4.53 -2.23 1.75
N MET A 142 4.38 -3.49 1.34
CA MET A 142 3.10 -4.22 1.34
C MET A 142 3.27 -5.50 2.18
N PRO A 143 3.07 -5.42 3.53
CA PRO A 143 3.37 -6.52 4.44
C PRO A 143 2.25 -7.56 4.59
N GLU A 144 1.25 -7.53 3.73
CA GLU A 144 -0.04 -8.23 3.86
C GLU A 144 0.09 -9.75 3.92
N THR A 145 1.07 -10.36 3.27
CA THR A 145 1.35 -11.80 3.35
C THR A 145 1.65 -12.28 4.78
N GLY A 146 2.14 -11.36 5.63
CA GLY A 146 2.42 -11.61 7.05
C GLY A 146 1.19 -11.64 7.95
N ILE A 147 0.02 -11.27 7.44
CA ILE A 147 -1.25 -11.29 8.18
C ILE A 147 -2.33 -12.16 7.52
N GLY A 148 -1.98 -12.93 6.49
CA GLY A 148 -2.96 -13.77 5.79
C GLY A 148 -3.80 -13.02 4.75
N LEU A 149 -3.33 -11.86 4.30
CA LEU A 149 -3.86 -11.09 3.18
C LEU A 149 -2.82 -11.08 2.04
N PHE A 150 -2.98 -10.26 1.06
CA PHE A 150 -2.07 -10.09 -0.09
C PHE A 150 -1.92 -8.58 -0.37
N PRO A 151 -0.91 -8.12 -1.13
CA PRO A 151 -0.78 -6.74 -1.57
C PRO A 151 -1.99 -6.32 -2.43
N ASP A 152 -2.97 -5.69 -1.79
CA ASP A 152 -4.19 -5.15 -2.39
C ASP A 152 -4.03 -3.67 -2.77
N VAL A 153 -5.12 -2.90 -2.84
CA VAL A 153 -5.16 -1.46 -3.15
C VAL A 153 -4.46 -1.07 -4.47
N GLY A 154 -4.41 -1.98 -5.44
CA GLY A 154 -3.61 -1.83 -6.66
C GLY A 154 -2.11 -2.02 -6.43
N GLY A 155 -1.70 -2.53 -5.26
CA GLY A 155 -0.31 -2.81 -4.92
C GLY A 155 0.33 -3.84 -5.85
N THR A 156 -0.40 -4.89 -6.26
CA THR A 156 0.09 -5.86 -7.25
C THR A 156 0.35 -5.21 -8.60
N HIS A 157 -0.45 -4.23 -9.03
CA HIS A 157 -0.19 -3.45 -10.26
C HIS A 157 1.12 -2.66 -10.16
N LEU A 158 1.34 -1.95 -9.05
CA LEU A 158 2.58 -1.20 -8.83
C LEU A 158 3.80 -2.12 -8.81
N LEU A 159 3.71 -3.26 -8.11
CA LEU A 159 4.80 -4.21 -7.97
C LEU A 159 5.07 -5.01 -9.26
N ALA A 160 4.06 -5.36 -10.03
CA ALA A 160 4.23 -6.01 -11.35
C ALA A 160 4.94 -5.10 -12.37
N ASN A 161 4.81 -3.78 -12.24
CA ASN A 161 5.50 -2.80 -13.09
C ASN A 161 6.93 -2.44 -12.62
N ALA A 162 7.39 -2.98 -11.47
CA ALA A 162 8.75 -2.78 -11.01
C ALA A 162 9.77 -3.53 -11.89
N PRO A 163 11.03 -3.06 -11.99
CA PRO A 163 12.05 -3.70 -12.85
C PRO A 163 12.33 -5.15 -12.46
N GLY A 164 12.31 -6.05 -13.44
CA GLY A 164 12.59 -7.47 -13.24
C GLY A 164 11.66 -8.12 -12.22
N GLU A 165 12.23 -8.93 -11.32
CA GLU A 165 11.48 -9.63 -10.28
C GLU A 165 11.50 -8.91 -8.91
N LEU A 166 11.99 -7.66 -8.86
CA LEU A 166 12.10 -6.90 -7.61
C LEU A 166 10.74 -6.67 -6.96
N GLY A 167 9.72 -6.41 -7.76
CA GLY A 167 8.35 -6.25 -7.26
C GLY A 167 7.77 -7.55 -6.74
N THR A 168 7.98 -8.68 -7.41
CA THR A 168 7.58 -10.02 -6.93
C THR A 168 8.25 -10.33 -5.60
N HIS A 169 9.55 -10.03 -5.47
CA HIS A 169 10.30 -10.18 -4.22
C HIS A 169 9.65 -9.39 -3.08
N LEU A 170 9.32 -8.12 -3.29
CA LEU A 170 8.66 -7.30 -2.27
C LEU A 170 7.26 -7.82 -1.92
N ALA A 171 6.51 -8.25 -2.93
CA ALA A 171 5.17 -8.79 -2.74
C ALA A 171 5.16 -10.05 -1.84
N LEU A 172 6.09 -10.98 -2.08
CA LEU A 172 6.13 -12.23 -1.32
C LEU A 172 6.77 -12.07 0.06
N THR A 173 7.80 -11.22 0.18
CA THR A 173 8.51 -11.00 1.45
C THR A 173 7.77 -10.05 2.39
N GLY A 174 7.02 -9.10 1.84
CA GLY A 174 6.40 -8.01 2.60
C GLY A 174 7.40 -7.09 3.27
N GLN A 175 8.66 -7.07 2.81
CA GLN A 175 9.68 -6.18 3.36
C GLN A 175 9.50 -4.75 2.83
N PRO A 176 9.64 -3.74 3.69
CA PRO A 176 9.63 -2.37 3.24
C PRO A 176 10.97 -1.96 2.64
N VAL A 177 10.92 -1.01 1.72
CA VAL A 177 12.10 -0.36 1.13
C VAL A 177 12.21 1.10 1.55
N GLY A 178 13.41 1.64 1.51
CA GLY A 178 13.71 3.03 1.71
C GLY A 178 13.51 3.89 0.44
N PRO A 179 13.89 5.18 0.50
CA PRO A 179 13.60 6.12 -0.57
C PRO A 179 14.33 5.80 -1.88
N GLY A 180 15.56 5.29 -1.82
CA GLY A 180 16.34 4.96 -3.03
C GLY A 180 15.68 3.86 -3.83
N ALA A 181 15.38 2.72 -3.21
CA ALA A 181 14.68 1.61 -3.84
C ALA A 181 13.24 2.01 -4.24
N ALA A 182 12.53 2.79 -3.42
CA ALA A 182 11.17 3.23 -3.77
C ALA A 182 11.12 3.98 -5.11
N ILE A 183 12.10 4.85 -5.37
CA ILE A 183 12.22 5.55 -6.67
C ILE A 183 12.67 4.60 -7.78
N ALA A 184 13.68 3.77 -7.52
CA ALA A 184 14.19 2.82 -8.52
C ALA A 184 13.12 1.81 -8.97
N LEU A 185 12.19 1.45 -8.09
CA LEU A 185 11.08 0.54 -8.36
C LEU A 185 9.84 1.23 -8.94
N GLY A 186 9.85 2.55 -9.11
CA GLY A 186 8.71 3.30 -9.59
C GLY A 186 7.57 3.43 -8.57
N LEU A 187 7.85 3.24 -7.28
CA LEU A 187 6.89 3.44 -6.18
C LEU A 187 6.86 4.91 -5.71
N ALA A 188 7.85 5.72 -6.11
CA ALA A 188 7.95 7.14 -5.82
C ALA A 188 8.64 7.90 -6.97
N ASP A 189 8.54 9.24 -6.97
CA ASP A 189 9.03 10.10 -8.05
C ASP A 189 10.15 11.05 -7.60
N HIS A 190 10.04 11.59 -6.40
CA HIS A 190 10.93 12.63 -5.90
C HIS A 190 11.44 12.29 -4.51
N PHE A 191 12.69 12.69 -4.25
CA PHE A 191 13.28 12.62 -2.91
C PHE A 191 13.59 14.02 -2.41
N LEU A 192 13.26 14.27 -1.14
CA LEU A 192 13.74 15.45 -0.43
C LEU A 192 14.05 15.10 1.04
N PRO A 193 15.02 15.80 1.68
CA PRO A 193 15.31 15.60 3.09
C PRO A 193 14.09 15.91 3.98
N ASP A 194 13.86 15.11 5.03
CA ASP A 194 12.75 15.31 5.99
C ASP A 194 12.68 16.74 6.52
N ALA A 195 13.83 17.37 6.75
CA ALA A 195 13.93 18.74 7.27
C ALA A 195 13.32 19.80 6.31
N GLN A 196 13.17 19.48 5.02
CA GLN A 196 12.63 20.40 4.01
C GLN A 196 11.12 20.25 3.81
N VAL A 197 10.51 19.16 4.28
CA VAL A 197 9.07 18.90 4.13
C VAL A 197 8.21 20.06 4.61
N PRO A 198 8.44 20.67 5.80
CA PRO A 198 7.62 21.79 6.25
C PRO A 198 7.69 23.02 5.34
N ALA A 199 8.87 23.32 4.77
CA ALA A 199 9.07 24.45 3.87
C ALA A 199 8.37 24.21 2.53
N LEU A 200 8.53 23.02 1.92
CA LEU A 200 7.82 22.63 0.70
C LEU A 200 6.29 22.76 0.88
N ILE A 201 5.74 22.23 1.98
CA ILE A 201 4.30 22.33 2.27
C ILE A 201 3.88 23.80 2.40
N ALA A 202 4.68 24.64 3.07
CA ALA A 202 4.38 26.06 3.25
C ALA A 202 4.35 26.81 1.91
N ASP A 203 5.32 26.58 1.04
CA ASP A 203 5.42 27.24 -0.26
C ASP A 203 4.31 26.81 -1.22
N LEU A 204 3.99 25.51 -1.26
CA LEU A 204 2.83 25.01 -2.02
C LEU A 204 1.53 25.66 -1.50
N THR A 205 1.29 25.64 -0.19
CA THR A 205 0.07 26.20 0.40
C THR A 205 -0.01 27.74 0.32
N ALA A 206 1.12 28.42 0.09
CA ALA A 206 1.15 29.85 -0.24
C ALA A 206 0.76 30.14 -1.70
N GLY A 207 0.55 29.11 -2.54
CA GLY A 207 0.20 29.22 -3.95
C GLY A 207 1.42 29.20 -4.88
N GLY A 208 2.52 28.58 -4.42
CA GLY A 208 3.69 28.31 -5.26
C GLY A 208 3.35 27.36 -6.41
N ASP A 209 3.97 27.60 -7.56
CA ASP A 209 3.88 26.70 -8.71
C ASP A 209 4.56 25.36 -8.40
N LEU A 210 3.89 24.22 -8.66
CA LEU A 210 4.33 22.91 -8.23
C LEU A 210 5.72 22.53 -8.76
N ASP A 211 5.95 22.71 -10.06
CA ASP A 211 7.22 22.35 -10.70
C ASP A 211 8.37 23.20 -10.17
N THR A 212 8.11 24.50 -9.96
CA THR A 212 9.09 25.43 -9.38
C THR A 212 9.45 25.03 -7.95
N VAL A 213 8.44 24.79 -7.11
CA VAL A 213 8.65 24.40 -5.71
C VAL A 213 9.37 23.04 -5.62
N LEU A 214 8.95 22.04 -6.40
CA LEU A 214 9.64 20.73 -6.43
C LEU A 214 11.11 20.90 -6.88
N GLY A 215 11.36 21.75 -7.89
CA GLY A 215 12.72 22.01 -8.38
C GLY A 215 13.64 22.69 -7.35
N GLU A 216 13.08 23.40 -6.36
CA GLU A 216 13.86 24.03 -5.28
C GLU A 216 14.20 23.04 -4.16
N TYR A 217 13.32 22.07 -3.88
CA TYR A 217 13.45 21.18 -2.71
C TYR A 217 13.90 19.76 -3.05
N ALA A 218 13.52 19.23 -4.21
CA ALA A 218 13.91 17.87 -4.60
C ALA A 218 15.42 17.76 -4.83
N THR A 219 16.02 16.70 -4.31
CA THR A 219 17.44 16.41 -4.43
C THR A 219 17.66 15.02 -5.01
N GLU A 220 18.93 14.68 -5.29
CA GLU A 220 19.27 13.33 -5.70
C GLU A 220 18.89 12.31 -4.62
N ALA A 221 18.23 11.22 -5.06
CA ALA A 221 17.83 10.15 -4.16
C ALA A 221 19.06 9.42 -3.59
N PRO A 222 18.97 8.85 -2.39
CA PRO A 222 19.95 7.89 -1.89
C PRO A 222 20.12 6.70 -2.84
N ALA A 223 21.21 5.96 -2.67
CA ALA A 223 21.45 4.75 -3.44
C ALA A 223 20.29 3.73 -3.22
N ASP A 224 19.96 3.00 -4.30
CA ASP A 224 19.03 1.88 -4.24
C ASP A 224 19.62 0.74 -3.40
N GLU A 225 19.00 0.46 -2.27
CA GLU A 225 19.44 -0.59 -1.33
C GLU A 225 19.20 -2.01 -1.85
N LEU A 226 18.37 -2.20 -2.90
CA LEU A 226 18.13 -3.50 -3.55
C LEU A 226 19.05 -3.76 -4.74
N ALA A 227 19.85 -2.77 -5.18
CA ALA A 227 20.68 -2.87 -6.37
C ALA A 227 21.64 -4.08 -6.33
N GLU A 228 22.27 -4.35 -5.17
CA GLU A 228 23.17 -5.48 -5.00
C GLU A 228 22.44 -6.83 -5.00
N ALA A 229 21.20 -6.86 -4.53
CA ALA A 229 20.37 -8.06 -4.48
C ALA A 229 19.68 -8.38 -5.82
N ALA A 230 19.57 -7.43 -6.73
CA ALA A 230 18.82 -7.56 -7.98
C ALA A 230 19.27 -8.78 -8.83
N GLY A 231 20.55 -9.16 -8.78
CA GLY A 231 21.07 -10.33 -9.51
C GLY A 231 20.38 -11.61 -9.07
N TRP A 232 20.53 -11.99 -7.80
CA TRP A 232 19.95 -13.23 -7.28
C TRP A 232 18.40 -13.18 -7.21
N ILE A 233 17.82 -11.99 -7.02
CA ILE A 233 16.35 -11.85 -7.07
C ILE A 233 15.86 -12.26 -8.47
N ASN A 234 16.42 -11.68 -9.54
CA ASN A 234 15.99 -12.00 -10.90
C ASN A 234 16.27 -13.46 -11.28
N GLU A 235 17.29 -14.09 -10.70
CA GLU A 235 17.59 -15.52 -10.94
C GLU A 235 16.59 -16.46 -10.23
N CYS A 236 16.22 -16.15 -8.99
CA CYS A 236 15.44 -17.05 -8.13
C CYS A 236 13.92 -16.93 -8.32
N TYR A 237 13.41 -15.75 -8.73
CA TYR A 237 11.97 -15.52 -8.81
C TYR A 237 11.36 -15.83 -10.19
N VAL A 238 12.06 -16.59 -11.01
CA VAL A 238 11.59 -16.99 -12.34
C VAL A 238 10.46 -18.02 -12.21
N GLY A 239 9.37 -17.79 -12.96
CA GLY A 239 8.23 -18.74 -13.05
C GLY A 239 7.10 -18.45 -12.07
N ASP A 240 6.14 -19.38 -12.04
CA ASP A 240 4.83 -19.18 -11.40
C ASP A 240 4.61 -20.12 -10.20
N SER A 241 5.67 -20.80 -9.74
CA SER A 241 5.63 -21.71 -8.59
C SER A 241 6.33 -21.08 -7.38
N ALA A 242 5.58 -20.80 -6.34
CA ALA A 242 6.13 -20.29 -5.09
C ALA A 242 7.09 -21.29 -4.43
N GLU A 243 6.82 -22.60 -4.56
CA GLU A 243 7.68 -23.66 -4.08
C GLU A 243 9.05 -23.65 -4.79
N ASP A 244 9.05 -23.46 -6.13
CA ASP A 244 10.29 -23.44 -6.91
C ASP A 244 11.11 -22.18 -6.60
N ILE A 245 10.45 -21.03 -6.43
CA ILE A 245 11.10 -19.78 -5.99
C ILE A 245 11.77 -19.97 -4.63
N VAL A 246 11.06 -20.51 -3.64
CA VAL A 246 11.62 -20.76 -2.30
C VAL A 246 12.75 -21.76 -2.35
N ALA A 247 12.63 -22.82 -3.17
CA ALA A 247 13.70 -23.79 -3.35
C ALA A 247 14.96 -23.20 -4.03
N ALA A 248 14.77 -22.33 -5.03
CA ALA A 248 15.88 -21.63 -5.70
C ALA A 248 16.60 -20.68 -4.72
N LEU A 249 15.85 -19.91 -3.95
CA LEU A 249 16.38 -19.03 -2.90
C LEU A 249 17.18 -19.81 -1.85
N ALA A 250 16.62 -20.91 -1.35
CA ALA A 250 17.27 -21.74 -0.33
C ALA A 250 18.57 -22.43 -0.84
N ALA A 251 18.63 -22.73 -2.15
CA ALA A 251 19.81 -23.33 -2.79
C ALA A 251 20.84 -22.32 -3.27
N HIS A 252 20.53 -21.02 -3.29
CA HIS A 252 21.41 -19.99 -3.79
C HIS A 252 22.64 -19.81 -2.88
N ALA A 253 23.78 -19.40 -3.48
CA ALA A 253 25.04 -19.22 -2.74
C ALA A 253 25.05 -17.99 -1.83
N ASP A 254 24.21 -16.99 -2.13
CA ASP A 254 24.09 -15.75 -1.37
C ASP A 254 23.32 -15.98 -0.07
N PRO A 255 23.87 -15.58 1.11
CA PRO A 255 23.17 -15.73 2.40
C PRO A 255 21.85 -14.96 2.50
N ASP A 256 21.73 -13.81 1.80
CA ASP A 256 20.52 -12.99 1.84
C ASP A 256 19.38 -13.66 1.06
N ALA A 257 19.71 -14.38 -0.02
CA ALA A 257 18.73 -15.21 -0.72
C ALA A 257 18.22 -16.35 0.18
N GLN A 258 19.12 -17.04 0.91
CA GLN A 258 18.73 -18.09 1.85
C GLN A 258 17.87 -17.54 2.99
N ALA A 259 18.22 -16.41 3.58
CA ALA A 259 17.43 -15.73 4.60
C ALA A 259 16.05 -15.31 4.07
N THR A 260 15.98 -14.95 2.80
CA THR A 260 14.71 -14.62 2.13
C THR A 260 13.81 -15.85 1.99
N ALA A 261 14.35 -17.03 1.67
CA ALA A 261 13.57 -18.27 1.66
C ALA A 261 12.95 -18.57 3.04
N GLU A 262 13.74 -18.41 4.11
CA GLU A 262 13.26 -18.56 5.48
C GLU A 262 12.17 -17.53 5.81
N LEU A 263 12.35 -16.27 5.41
CA LEU A 263 11.36 -15.21 5.62
C LEU A 263 10.04 -15.51 4.92
N ILE A 264 10.04 -15.93 3.64
CA ILE A 264 8.83 -16.31 2.92
C ILE A 264 8.15 -17.50 3.62
N GLY A 265 8.92 -18.45 4.14
CA GLY A 265 8.43 -19.57 4.93
C GLY A 265 7.69 -19.19 6.23
N THR A 266 7.82 -17.95 6.70
CA THR A 266 7.05 -17.43 7.86
C THR A 266 5.70 -16.83 7.49
N LYS A 267 5.46 -16.58 6.20
CA LYS A 267 4.23 -15.95 5.69
C LYS A 267 3.09 -16.97 5.58
N ALA A 268 1.86 -16.48 5.43
CA ALA A 268 0.71 -17.34 5.20
C ALA A 268 0.84 -18.06 3.85
N PRO A 269 0.86 -19.39 3.79
CA PRO A 269 1.10 -20.12 2.54
C PRO A 269 0.09 -19.81 1.44
N THR A 270 -1.19 -19.73 1.79
CA THR A 270 -2.25 -19.33 0.84
C THR A 270 -1.99 -17.92 0.30
N SER A 271 -1.65 -16.97 1.17
CA SER A 271 -1.35 -15.59 0.77
C SER A 271 -0.14 -15.52 -0.18
N VAL A 272 0.93 -16.25 0.09
CA VAL A 272 2.12 -16.27 -0.77
C VAL A 272 1.78 -16.74 -2.18
N LYS A 273 1.06 -17.88 -2.32
CA LYS A 273 0.69 -18.41 -3.65
C LYS A 273 -0.30 -17.49 -4.37
N VAL A 274 -1.30 -16.96 -3.66
CA VAL A 274 -2.26 -16.00 -4.23
C VAL A 274 -1.57 -14.71 -4.65
N THR A 275 -0.65 -14.20 -3.84
CA THR A 275 0.13 -12.99 -4.15
C THR A 275 0.96 -13.19 -5.42
N LEU A 276 1.68 -14.30 -5.55
CA LEU A 276 2.46 -14.58 -6.76
C LEU A 276 1.56 -14.58 -8.00
N ALA A 277 0.46 -15.32 -7.95
CA ALA A 277 -0.48 -15.40 -9.08
C ALA A 277 -1.12 -14.03 -9.39
N ALA A 278 -1.46 -13.24 -8.37
CA ALA A 278 -2.03 -11.89 -8.54
C ALA A 278 -1.03 -10.92 -9.19
N VAL A 279 0.26 -10.96 -8.80
CA VAL A 279 1.32 -10.16 -9.42
C VAL A 279 1.50 -10.54 -10.89
N ARG A 280 1.56 -11.86 -11.20
CA ARG A 280 1.67 -12.33 -12.59
C ARG A 280 0.47 -11.90 -13.44
N ASN A 281 -0.74 -11.97 -12.92
CA ASN A 281 -1.93 -11.48 -13.62
C ASN A 281 -1.83 -9.96 -13.89
N ALA A 282 -1.36 -9.19 -12.91
CA ALA A 282 -1.28 -7.73 -12.97
C ALA A 282 -0.32 -7.22 -14.07
N GLU A 283 0.63 -8.02 -14.55
CA GLU A 283 1.52 -7.67 -15.68
C GLU A 283 0.75 -7.29 -16.96
N THR A 284 -0.45 -7.81 -17.13
CA THR A 284 -1.27 -7.58 -18.34
C THR A 284 -2.59 -6.89 -18.07
N MET A 285 -2.91 -6.63 -16.81
CA MET A 285 -4.15 -5.98 -16.39
C MET A 285 -4.01 -4.46 -16.28
N THR A 286 -5.08 -3.75 -16.58
CA THR A 286 -5.24 -2.35 -16.20
C THR A 286 -5.41 -2.22 -14.70
N LEU A 287 -5.18 -1.03 -14.13
CA LEU A 287 -5.41 -0.80 -12.69
C LEU A 287 -6.85 -1.12 -12.29
N ALA A 288 -7.86 -0.79 -13.12
CA ALA A 288 -9.25 -1.12 -12.83
C ALA A 288 -9.48 -2.64 -12.72
N GLU A 289 -8.89 -3.43 -13.63
CA GLU A 289 -8.98 -4.89 -13.60
C GLU A 289 -8.25 -5.47 -12.38
N VAL A 290 -7.11 -4.88 -11.99
CA VAL A 290 -6.40 -5.27 -10.78
C VAL A 290 -7.23 -4.99 -9.53
N LEU A 291 -7.83 -3.80 -9.39
CA LEU A 291 -8.67 -3.47 -8.25
C LEU A 291 -9.94 -4.34 -8.16
N GLU A 292 -10.48 -4.79 -9.30
CA GLU A 292 -11.54 -5.82 -9.33
C GLU A 292 -11.02 -7.19 -8.85
N GLN A 293 -9.80 -7.59 -9.24
CA GLN A 293 -9.15 -8.78 -8.71
C GLN A 293 -8.91 -8.65 -7.22
N ASP A 294 -8.40 -7.50 -6.77
CA ASP A 294 -8.12 -7.21 -5.37
C ASP A 294 -9.37 -7.38 -4.51
N TYR A 295 -10.51 -6.88 -4.97
CA TYR A 295 -11.78 -7.01 -4.25
C TYR A 295 -12.21 -8.48 -4.11
N ARG A 296 -12.15 -9.24 -5.21
CA ARG A 296 -12.48 -10.67 -5.18
C ARG A 296 -11.61 -11.45 -4.21
N VAL A 297 -10.31 -11.21 -4.26
CA VAL A 297 -9.34 -11.89 -3.41
C VAL A 297 -9.51 -11.49 -1.94
N ALA A 298 -9.59 -10.19 -1.63
CA ALA A 298 -9.72 -9.70 -0.27
C ALA A 298 -10.98 -10.22 0.42
N VAL A 299 -12.13 -10.15 -0.25
CA VAL A 299 -13.41 -10.67 0.28
C VAL A 299 -13.34 -12.19 0.47
N THR A 300 -12.74 -12.93 -0.47
CA THR A 300 -12.60 -14.39 -0.35
C THR A 300 -11.69 -14.76 0.82
N LEU A 301 -10.53 -14.09 0.98
CA LEU A 301 -9.59 -14.33 2.08
C LEU A 301 -10.20 -14.03 3.45
N THR A 302 -11.14 -13.10 3.55
CA THR A 302 -11.88 -12.82 4.80
C THR A 302 -12.64 -14.05 5.31
N GLY A 303 -13.12 -14.90 4.42
CA GLY A 303 -13.79 -16.16 4.75
C GLY A 303 -12.83 -17.29 5.17
N LEU A 304 -11.52 -17.12 4.99
CA LEU A 304 -10.51 -18.12 5.34
C LEU A 304 -9.91 -17.86 6.74
N PRO A 305 -9.34 -18.90 7.39
CA PRO A 305 -8.84 -18.75 8.77
C PRO A 305 -7.61 -17.84 8.91
N ASP A 306 -6.77 -17.76 7.87
CA ASP A 306 -5.44 -17.16 7.96
C ASP A 306 -5.45 -15.64 8.18
N LEU A 307 -6.39 -14.90 7.58
CA LEU A 307 -6.49 -13.46 7.82
C LEU A 307 -6.81 -13.15 9.30
N LYS A 308 -7.77 -13.87 9.87
CA LYS A 308 -8.10 -13.73 11.29
C LYS A 308 -6.94 -14.10 12.18
N GLU A 309 -6.28 -15.22 11.89
CA GLU A 309 -5.13 -15.71 12.68
C GLU A 309 -3.92 -14.77 12.59
N GLY A 310 -3.60 -14.30 11.39
CA GLY A 310 -2.50 -13.37 11.18
C GLY A 310 -2.70 -12.05 11.93
N ILE A 311 -3.90 -11.48 11.86
CA ILE A 311 -4.23 -10.26 12.63
C ILE A 311 -4.17 -10.55 14.13
N ARG A 312 -4.70 -11.69 14.59
CA ARG A 312 -4.58 -12.10 16.01
C ARG A 312 -3.11 -12.07 16.44
N ALA A 313 -2.27 -12.77 15.72
CA ALA A 313 -0.87 -12.94 16.09
C ALA A 313 -0.05 -11.63 16.05
N GLN A 314 -0.31 -10.77 15.07
CA GLN A 314 0.48 -9.56 14.88
C GLN A 314 -0.04 -8.34 15.67
N VAL A 315 -1.36 -8.23 15.88
CA VAL A 315 -1.98 -6.99 16.36
C VAL A 315 -2.76 -7.16 17.65
N ILE A 316 -3.49 -8.25 17.83
CA ILE A 316 -4.34 -8.46 18.99
C ILE A 316 -3.50 -9.03 20.16
N ASP A 317 -2.97 -10.26 20.00
CA ASP A 317 -2.19 -10.94 21.03
C ASP A 317 -0.71 -10.55 21.01
N LYS A 318 -0.20 -10.17 19.84
CA LYS A 318 1.18 -9.74 19.59
C LYS A 318 2.23 -10.80 19.93
N ASP A 319 1.84 -12.09 19.90
CA ASP A 319 2.72 -13.22 20.11
C ASP A 319 3.64 -13.50 18.91
N ARG A 320 3.32 -12.92 17.74
CA ARG A 320 4.05 -13.06 16.48
C ARG A 320 4.26 -14.51 16.04
N SER A 321 3.34 -15.38 16.42
CA SER A 321 3.40 -16.81 16.18
C SER A 321 2.09 -17.31 15.57
N PRO A 322 1.77 -16.90 14.32
CA PRO A 322 0.56 -17.31 13.64
C PRO A 322 0.59 -18.81 13.35
N LYS A 323 -0.58 -19.44 13.38
CA LYS A 323 -0.78 -20.85 13.03
C LYS A 323 -1.55 -20.89 11.73
N TRP A 324 -0.82 -20.91 10.63
CA TRP A 324 -1.40 -20.93 9.30
C TRP A 324 -2.14 -22.25 8.99
N SER A 325 -3.20 -22.13 8.21
CA SER A 325 -4.00 -23.28 7.76
C SER A 325 -4.51 -23.05 6.33
N PRO A 326 -3.87 -23.64 5.32
CA PRO A 326 -2.80 -24.67 5.33
C PRO A 326 -1.49 -24.24 5.97
N ALA A 327 -0.71 -25.20 6.48
CA ALA A 327 0.53 -24.93 7.22
C ALA A 327 1.78 -24.79 6.30
N SER A 328 1.70 -25.19 5.05
CA SER A 328 2.80 -25.16 4.08
C SER A 328 2.31 -24.83 2.66
N LEU A 329 3.23 -24.34 1.80
CA LEU A 329 2.93 -24.07 0.39
C LEU A 329 2.40 -25.32 -0.32
N ALA A 330 3.01 -26.48 -0.07
CA ALA A 330 2.64 -27.74 -0.70
C ALA A 330 1.20 -28.23 -0.37
N GLU A 331 0.60 -27.71 0.70
CA GLU A 331 -0.80 -28.01 1.07
C GLU A 331 -1.80 -27.08 0.38
N VAL A 332 -1.34 -26.04 -0.32
CA VAL A 332 -2.19 -25.12 -1.08
C VAL A 332 -2.20 -25.53 -2.54
N SER A 333 -3.31 -26.08 -3.00
CA SER A 333 -3.41 -26.52 -4.41
C SER A 333 -3.60 -25.32 -5.35
N ASP A 334 -3.22 -25.51 -6.62
CA ASP A 334 -3.41 -24.50 -7.66
C ASP A 334 -4.91 -24.23 -7.91
N GLU A 335 -5.77 -25.25 -7.74
CA GLU A 335 -7.22 -25.07 -7.81
C GLU A 335 -7.72 -24.12 -6.71
N THR A 336 -7.15 -24.20 -5.50
CA THR A 336 -7.47 -23.28 -4.40
C THR A 336 -7.09 -21.85 -4.77
N VAL A 337 -5.88 -21.65 -5.30
CA VAL A 337 -5.41 -20.32 -5.75
C VAL A 337 -6.32 -19.77 -6.84
N GLN A 338 -6.61 -20.56 -7.88
CA GLN A 338 -7.50 -20.16 -8.97
C GLN A 338 -8.93 -19.86 -8.47
N SER A 339 -9.45 -20.67 -7.55
CA SER A 339 -10.75 -20.41 -6.94
C SER A 339 -10.78 -19.05 -6.22
N ILE A 340 -9.75 -18.70 -5.46
CA ILE A 340 -9.66 -17.40 -4.77
C ILE A 340 -9.63 -16.24 -5.76
N LEU A 341 -8.84 -16.36 -6.83
CA LEU A 341 -8.69 -15.31 -7.86
C LEU A 341 -9.94 -15.10 -8.71
N THR A 342 -10.78 -16.14 -8.87
CA THR A 342 -11.91 -16.14 -9.81
C THR A 342 -13.27 -16.18 -9.14
N THR A 343 -13.36 -16.29 -7.80
CA THR A 343 -14.64 -16.28 -7.08
C THR A 343 -15.37 -14.98 -7.35
N ASP A 344 -16.59 -15.09 -7.85
CA ASP A 344 -17.44 -13.94 -8.15
C ASP A 344 -18.24 -13.55 -6.91
N HIS A 345 -18.23 -12.27 -6.58
CA HIS A 345 -19.04 -11.69 -5.50
C HIS A 345 -20.16 -10.84 -6.10
N GLU A 346 -21.28 -10.70 -5.36
CA GLU A 346 -22.45 -9.93 -5.83
C GLU A 346 -22.08 -8.45 -6.09
N GLU A 347 -21.27 -7.87 -5.23
CA GLU A 347 -20.77 -6.51 -5.40
C GLU A 347 -19.51 -6.50 -6.26
N LYS A 348 -19.40 -5.47 -7.10
CA LYS A 348 -18.23 -5.16 -7.94
C LYS A 348 -17.67 -3.81 -7.54
N VAL A 349 -16.37 -3.59 -7.77
CA VAL A 349 -15.77 -2.26 -7.59
C VAL A 349 -16.26 -1.34 -8.70
N PHE A 350 -16.20 -1.82 -9.93
CA PHE A 350 -16.67 -1.10 -11.11
C PHE A 350 -17.81 -1.87 -11.77
N SER A 351 -18.96 -1.22 -11.98
CA SER A 351 -20.16 -1.78 -12.60
C SER A 351 -20.28 -1.36 -14.07
#